data_eef5d7639d76fe80c2045b73e77ea7b1
#
_entry.id   eef5d7639d76fe80c2045b73e77ea7b1
#
_cell.length_a   1.000
_cell.length_b   1.000
_cell.length_c   1.000
_cell.angle_alpha   90.00
_cell.angle_beta   90.00
_cell.angle_gamma   90.00
#
_symmetry.space_group_name_H-M   'P 1'
#
loop_
_entity.id
_entity.type
_entity.pdbx_description
1 polymer ?
#
loop_
_entity_poly.entity_id
_entity_poly.type
_entity_poly.pdbx_seq_one_letter_code
_entity_poly.pdbx_strand_id
1 'polypeptide(L)'
;MKKLFLGAMALLAAVTLVACGSKKDAYESIKENKKLVVAVSPDYAPFEFKTLVDGKDQVVGSDIKLAQAIADELGVKLEVTTMSFDNVLSSLQAGKADIAISGISVTDERKKTFDFSDPYYETQNAIIVRKDQESTYSSLDAFKGKKVAVQKGTIEEGLAKK
;
A
#
# COMPACT_ATOMS: atom_id res chain seq x y z
N MET A 1 -44.65 32.22 -34.39
CA MET A 1 -43.96 32.04 -33.09
C MET A 1 -43.55 30.55 -32.78
N LYS A 2 -43.53 29.65 -33.76
CA LYS A 2 -43.15 28.23 -33.54
C LYS A 2 -41.76 27.85 -34.07
N LYS A 3 -41.02 28.81 -34.65
CA LYS A 3 -39.68 28.52 -35.24
C LYS A 3 -38.50 29.05 -34.42
N LEU A 4 -38.74 29.77 -33.33
CA LEU A 4 -37.70 30.27 -32.43
C LEU A 4 -37.30 29.29 -31.28
N PHE A 5 -38.11 28.26 -31.01
CA PHE A 5 -37.85 27.31 -29.92
C PHE A 5 -36.96 26.14 -30.32
N LEU A 6 -36.75 25.85 -31.63
CA LEU A 6 -35.87 24.76 -32.06
C LEU A 6 -34.39 25.13 -32.08
N GLY A 7 -34.05 26.42 -32.08
CA GLY A 7 -32.64 26.85 -32.08
C GLY A 7 -31.98 26.86 -30.71
N ALA A 8 -32.76 27.00 -29.63
CA ALA A 8 -32.21 27.07 -28.26
C ALA A 8 -31.92 25.68 -27.65
N MET A 9 -32.54 24.60 -28.15
CA MET A 9 -32.29 23.24 -27.64
C MET A 9 -31.09 22.55 -28.27
N ALA A 10 -30.59 23.04 -29.40
CA ALA A 10 -29.38 22.48 -30.06
C ALA A 10 -28.07 23.01 -29.48
N LEU A 11 -28.08 24.15 -28.78
CA LEU A 11 -26.88 24.73 -28.13
C LEU A 11 -26.59 24.17 -26.75
N LEU A 12 -27.53 23.54 -26.08
CA LEU A 12 -27.33 22.94 -24.75
C LEU A 12 -26.76 21.51 -24.81
N ALA A 13 -26.77 20.86 -25.98
CA ALA A 13 -26.25 19.48 -26.12
C ALA A 13 -24.75 19.40 -26.44
N ALA A 14 -24.07 20.53 -26.64
CA ALA A 14 -22.66 20.56 -27.05
C ALA A 14 -21.66 20.75 -25.85
N VAL A 15 -22.15 20.84 -24.61
CA VAL A 15 -21.28 21.14 -23.43
C VAL A 15 -20.98 19.89 -22.57
N THR A 16 -21.51 18.70 -22.92
CA THR A 16 -21.36 17.51 -22.06
C THR A 16 -20.34 16.46 -22.57
N LEU A 17 -19.45 16.80 -23.50
CA LEU A 17 -18.49 15.86 -24.10
C LEU A 17 -17.01 16.17 -23.80
N VAL A 18 -16.69 16.86 -22.71
CA VAL A 18 -15.29 17.06 -22.27
C VAL A 18 -15.13 16.62 -20.82
N ALA A 19 -15.59 15.42 -20.49
CA ALA A 19 -15.30 14.80 -19.19
C ALA A 19 -14.71 13.38 -19.34
N CYS A 20 -13.96 13.13 -20.42
CA CYS A 20 -12.92 12.11 -20.39
C CYS A 20 -11.62 12.81 -19.98
N GLY A 21 -11.51 13.17 -18.71
CA GLY A 21 -10.24 13.52 -18.13
C GLY A 21 -9.32 12.33 -18.31
N SER A 22 -8.26 12.48 -19.13
CA SER A 22 -7.11 11.57 -19.08
C SER A 22 -6.79 11.35 -17.60
N LYS A 23 -6.68 10.10 -17.16
CA LYS A 23 -6.18 9.81 -15.80
C LYS A 23 -4.89 10.59 -15.66
N LYS A 24 -4.90 11.56 -14.75
CA LYS A 24 -3.76 12.40 -14.45
C LYS A 24 -2.63 11.47 -14.03
N ASP A 25 -1.44 11.69 -14.54
CA ASP A 25 -0.26 10.95 -14.12
C ASP A 25 -0.12 11.10 -12.59
N ALA A 26 0.14 9.99 -11.89
CA ALA A 26 0.31 9.99 -10.44
C ALA A 26 1.42 10.94 -9.99
N TYR A 27 2.52 11.01 -10.74
CA TYR A 27 3.62 11.94 -10.48
C TYR A 27 3.16 13.39 -10.52
N GLU A 28 2.46 13.79 -11.57
CA GLU A 28 1.92 15.15 -11.71
C GLU A 28 0.92 15.48 -10.58
N SER A 29 0.11 14.51 -10.19
CA SER A 29 -0.83 14.67 -9.07
C SER A 29 -0.10 14.93 -7.75
N ILE A 30 0.95 14.15 -7.44
CA ILE A 30 1.79 14.33 -6.25
C ILE A 30 2.44 15.72 -6.25
N LYS A 31 2.99 16.16 -7.38
CA LYS A 31 3.65 17.47 -7.52
C LYS A 31 2.67 18.63 -7.30
N GLU A 32 1.48 18.57 -7.88
CA GLU A 32 0.45 19.59 -7.71
C GLU A 32 -0.09 19.64 -6.28
N ASN A 33 -0.35 18.46 -5.67
CA ASN A 33 -0.81 18.37 -4.30
C ASN A 33 0.28 18.72 -3.27
N LYS A 34 1.55 18.82 -3.71
CA LYS A 34 2.73 19.10 -2.87
C LYS A 34 2.87 18.13 -1.69
N LYS A 35 2.40 16.91 -1.86
CA LYS A 35 2.49 15.85 -0.85
C LYS A 35 2.56 14.47 -1.49
N LEU A 36 3.31 13.58 -0.84
CA LEU A 36 3.35 12.16 -1.10
C LEU A 36 2.63 11.43 0.03
N VAL A 37 1.53 10.76 -0.27
CA VAL A 37 0.76 9.98 0.69
C VAL A 37 1.24 8.53 0.65
N VAL A 38 1.79 8.05 1.77
CA VAL A 38 2.36 6.70 1.87
C VAL A 38 1.54 5.86 2.84
N ALA A 39 1.03 4.72 2.37
CA ALA A 39 0.33 3.75 3.19
C ALA A 39 1.31 2.76 3.85
N VAL A 40 1.20 2.58 5.17
CA VAL A 40 2.04 1.67 5.96
C VAL A 40 1.22 0.91 7.00
N SER A 41 1.70 -0.28 7.41
CA SER A 41 1.22 -1.04 8.58
C SER A 41 2.26 -0.96 9.69
N PRO A 42 2.08 -0.10 10.71
CA PRO A 42 3.17 0.27 11.63
C PRO A 42 3.34 -0.73 12.78
N ASP A 43 3.52 -1.99 12.46
CA ASP A 43 3.69 -3.11 13.39
C ASP A 43 4.88 -4.02 13.02
N TYR A 44 5.77 -3.56 12.12
CA TYR A 44 6.86 -4.36 11.55
C TYR A 44 8.24 -3.73 11.79
N ALA A 45 8.75 -3.77 13.04
CA ALA A 45 10.10 -3.31 13.36
C ALA A 45 11.17 -4.23 12.71
N PRO A 46 12.28 -3.67 12.17
CA PRO A 46 12.72 -2.26 12.22
C PRO A 46 12.26 -1.42 11.02
N PHE A 47 11.35 -1.94 10.17
CA PHE A 47 10.94 -1.30 8.92
C PHE A 47 9.96 -0.15 9.18
N GLU A 48 8.82 -0.42 9.80
CA GLU A 48 7.83 0.59 10.21
C GLU A 48 7.13 0.15 11.51
N PHE A 49 7.20 0.98 12.53
CA PHE A 49 6.59 0.67 13.82
C PHE A 49 6.28 1.92 14.63
N LYS A 50 5.31 1.80 15.54
CA LYS A 50 4.96 2.85 16.49
C LYS A 50 5.91 2.85 17.68
N THR A 51 6.37 4.03 18.06
CA THR A 51 7.16 4.22 19.27
C THR A 51 6.98 5.63 19.82
N LEU A 52 7.41 5.86 21.07
CA LEU A 52 7.45 7.19 21.67
C LEU A 52 8.78 7.87 21.30
N VAL A 53 8.68 9.02 20.65
CA VAL A 53 9.81 9.91 20.39
C VAL A 53 9.51 11.22 21.11
N ASP A 54 10.35 11.62 22.06
CA ASP A 54 10.14 12.80 22.90
C ASP A 54 8.74 12.84 23.56
N GLY A 55 8.27 11.65 24.00
CA GLY A 55 6.97 11.49 24.66
C GLY A 55 5.75 11.56 23.76
N LYS A 56 5.92 11.56 22.44
CA LYS A 56 4.84 11.57 21.45
C LYS A 56 4.84 10.29 20.64
N ASP A 57 3.66 9.75 20.36
CA ASP A 57 3.51 8.61 19.46
C ASP A 57 3.95 8.99 18.04
N GLN A 58 4.91 8.25 17.52
CA GLN A 58 5.40 8.39 16.14
C GLN A 58 5.52 7.04 15.46
N VAL A 59 5.39 7.07 14.13
CA VAL A 59 5.75 5.94 13.28
C VAL A 59 7.16 6.19 12.77
N VAL A 60 8.04 5.22 13.00
CA VAL A 60 9.46 5.31 12.67
C VAL A 60 9.92 4.01 11.99
N GLY A 61 11.15 4.00 11.47
CA GLY A 61 11.77 2.83 10.89
C GLY A 61 12.45 3.13 9.56
N SER A 62 13.04 2.10 8.95
CA SER A 62 13.74 2.24 7.65
C SER A 62 12.78 2.62 6.52
N ASP A 63 11.56 2.07 6.52
CA ASP A 63 10.55 2.34 5.50
C ASP A 63 10.04 3.78 5.57
N ILE A 64 9.94 4.33 6.80
CA ILE A 64 9.59 5.75 6.98
C ILE A 64 10.71 6.67 6.49
N LYS A 65 11.97 6.28 6.71
CA LYS A 65 13.12 7.04 6.18
C LYS A 65 13.19 6.96 4.65
N LEU A 66 12.90 5.80 4.07
CA LEU A 66 12.82 5.63 2.62
C LEU A 66 11.69 6.51 2.05
N ALA A 67 10.51 6.49 2.66
CA ALA A 67 9.39 7.35 2.26
C ALA A 67 9.76 8.84 2.33
N GLN A 68 10.47 9.27 3.38
CA GLN A 68 10.93 10.65 3.51
C GLN A 68 11.93 11.02 2.42
N ALA A 69 12.90 10.15 2.13
CA ALA A 69 13.88 10.39 1.06
C ALA A 69 13.21 10.54 -0.32
N ILE A 70 12.18 9.73 -0.60
CA ILE A 70 11.40 9.85 -1.85
C ILE A 70 10.65 11.20 -1.89
N ALA A 71 10.01 11.58 -0.78
CA ALA A 71 9.31 12.86 -0.72
C ALA A 71 10.25 14.06 -0.88
N ASP A 72 11.44 14.00 -0.27
CA ASP A 72 12.48 15.03 -0.39
C ASP A 72 12.99 15.15 -1.83
N GLU A 73 13.25 14.03 -2.52
CA GLU A 73 13.66 14.02 -3.92
C GLU A 73 12.57 14.58 -4.85
N LEU A 74 11.31 14.29 -4.55
CA LEU A 74 10.17 14.86 -5.25
C LEU A 74 9.93 16.35 -4.87
N GLY A 75 10.56 16.89 -3.83
CA GLY A 75 10.35 18.24 -3.35
C GLY A 75 8.93 18.47 -2.80
N VAL A 76 8.35 17.45 -2.16
CA VAL A 76 6.99 17.48 -1.59
C VAL A 76 6.99 17.07 -0.11
N LYS A 77 5.88 17.27 0.59
CA LYS A 77 5.73 16.82 1.99
C LYS A 77 5.38 15.34 2.05
N LEU A 78 5.97 14.61 2.99
CA LEU A 78 5.53 13.26 3.33
C LEU A 78 4.26 13.30 4.19
N GLU A 79 3.28 12.49 3.83
CA GLU A 79 2.09 12.19 4.64
C GLU A 79 2.01 10.67 4.82
N VAL A 80 2.22 10.19 6.06
CA VAL A 80 2.15 8.76 6.39
C VAL A 80 0.74 8.42 6.85
N THR A 81 0.08 7.48 6.16
CA THR A 81 -1.23 6.95 6.54
C THR A 81 -1.09 5.53 7.08
N THR A 82 -1.49 5.33 8.33
CA THR A 82 -1.36 4.04 9.02
C THR A 82 -2.64 3.23 8.98
N MET A 83 -2.50 1.93 8.76
CA MET A 83 -3.62 0.98 8.73
C MET A 83 -3.14 -0.44 9.01
N SER A 84 -4.04 -1.42 9.09
CA SER A 84 -3.67 -2.84 9.13
C SER A 84 -3.14 -3.29 7.77
N PHE A 85 -2.22 -4.26 7.76
CA PHE A 85 -1.51 -4.72 6.55
C PHE A 85 -2.45 -5.12 5.41
N ASP A 86 -3.55 -5.83 5.73
CA ASP A 86 -4.56 -6.25 4.75
C ASP A 86 -5.27 -5.08 4.05
N ASN A 87 -5.19 -3.86 4.60
CA ASN A 87 -5.76 -2.66 4.00
C ASN A 87 -4.75 -1.81 3.21
N VAL A 88 -3.44 -2.06 3.33
CA VAL A 88 -2.40 -1.24 2.68
C VAL A 88 -2.56 -1.24 1.16
N LEU A 89 -2.59 -2.43 0.53
CA LEU A 89 -2.73 -2.54 -0.92
C LEU A 89 -4.10 -2.08 -1.43
N SER A 90 -5.17 -2.34 -0.68
CA SER A 90 -6.50 -1.86 -1.05
C SER A 90 -6.63 -0.34 -0.97
N SER A 91 -5.91 0.30 -0.05
CA SER A 91 -5.83 1.76 0.05
C SER A 91 -5.14 2.37 -1.19
N LEU A 92 -4.03 1.77 -1.65
CA LEU A 92 -3.35 2.16 -2.89
C LEU A 92 -4.27 2.01 -4.10
N GLN A 93 -4.93 0.86 -4.24
CA GLN A 93 -5.86 0.58 -5.35
C GLN A 93 -7.05 1.56 -5.37
N ALA A 94 -7.51 1.99 -4.19
CA ALA A 94 -8.59 2.97 -4.05
C ALA A 94 -8.13 4.43 -4.26
N GLY A 95 -6.84 4.68 -4.55
CA GLY A 95 -6.28 6.01 -4.71
C GLY A 95 -6.25 6.84 -3.41
N LYS A 96 -6.28 6.18 -2.24
CA LYS A 96 -6.17 6.84 -0.93
C LYS A 96 -4.72 7.05 -0.50
N ALA A 97 -3.79 6.39 -1.13
CA ALA A 97 -2.36 6.57 -1.02
C ALA A 97 -1.74 6.59 -2.41
N ASP A 98 -0.63 7.30 -2.56
CA ASP A 98 0.11 7.38 -3.82
C ASP A 98 1.06 6.19 -3.96
N ILE A 99 1.68 5.77 -2.85
CA ILE A 99 2.53 4.58 -2.78
C ILE A 99 2.27 3.81 -1.47
N ALA A 100 2.70 2.55 -1.45
CA ALA A 100 2.69 1.67 -0.28
C ALA A 100 4.11 1.19 0.01
N ILE A 101 4.58 1.40 1.24
CA ILE A 101 5.88 0.93 1.72
C ILE A 101 5.64 0.25 3.07
N SER A 102 5.68 -1.08 3.13
CA SER A 102 5.34 -1.85 4.33
C SER A 102 5.84 -3.29 4.24
N GLY A 103 7.11 -3.49 3.88
CA GLY A 103 7.67 -4.83 3.73
C GLY A 103 6.87 -5.72 2.75
N ILE A 104 6.31 -5.14 1.71
CA ILE A 104 5.38 -5.83 0.80
C ILE A 104 6.14 -6.74 -0.15
N SER A 105 5.96 -8.05 -0.01
CA SER A 105 6.55 -9.04 -0.90
C SER A 105 6.02 -8.90 -2.33
N VAL A 106 6.94 -8.93 -3.29
CA VAL A 106 6.63 -8.97 -4.72
C VAL A 106 6.15 -10.37 -5.08
N THR A 107 4.95 -10.48 -5.68
CA THR A 107 4.41 -11.75 -6.19
C THR A 107 3.79 -11.56 -7.57
N ASP A 108 3.73 -12.63 -8.37
CA ASP A 108 3.11 -12.57 -9.70
C ASP A 108 1.62 -12.21 -9.65
N GLU A 109 0.94 -12.56 -8.55
CA GLU A 109 -0.45 -12.17 -8.34
C GLU A 109 -0.58 -10.67 -8.10
N ARG A 110 0.25 -10.11 -7.22
CA ARG A 110 0.25 -8.66 -6.93
C ARG A 110 0.67 -7.84 -8.13
N LYS A 111 1.64 -8.31 -8.94
CA LYS A 111 2.07 -7.66 -10.19
C LYS A 111 0.97 -7.51 -11.23
N LYS A 112 -0.10 -8.28 -11.16
CA LYS A 112 -1.26 -8.11 -12.06
C LYS A 112 -2.05 -6.83 -11.79
N THR A 113 -1.88 -6.25 -10.61
CA THR A 113 -2.69 -5.10 -10.15
C THR A 113 -1.83 -3.90 -9.78
N PHE A 114 -0.59 -4.12 -9.35
CA PHE A 114 0.31 -3.10 -8.84
C PHE A 114 1.66 -3.14 -9.54
N ASP A 115 2.23 -1.97 -9.77
CA ASP A 115 3.63 -1.81 -10.16
C ASP A 115 4.52 -1.83 -8.90
N PHE A 116 5.72 -2.36 -9.04
CA PHE A 116 6.70 -2.47 -7.96
C PHE A 116 8.01 -1.80 -8.37
N SER A 117 8.68 -1.22 -7.39
CA SER A 117 10.10 -0.85 -7.52
C SER A 117 11.00 -2.09 -7.56
N ASP A 118 12.30 -1.88 -7.78
CA ASP A 118 13.28 -2.89 -7.44
C ASP A 118 13.21 -3.21 -5.94
N PRO A 119 13.50 -4.48 -5.54
CA PRO A 119 13.52 -4.85 -4.13
C PRO A 119 14.56 -4.03 -3.34
N TYR A 120 14.14 -3.42 -2.25
CA TYR A 120 15.03 -2.68 -1.35
C TYR A 120 15.50 -3.53 -0.16
N TYR A 121 14.91 -4.72 0.04
CA TYR A 121 15.28 -5.69 1.06
C TYR A 121 14.95 -7.11 0.61
N GLU A 122 15.81 -8.07 0.96
CA GLU A 122 15.60 -9.50 0.71
C GLU A 122 15.68 -10.28 2.02
N THR A 123 14.79 -11.22 2.21
CA THR A 123 14.75 -12.08 3.39
C THR A 123 14.13 -13.44 3.07
N GLN A 124 14.15 -14.32 4.05
CA GLN A 124 13.52 -15.63 3.96
C GLN A 124 12.39 -15.73 5.00
N ASN A 125 11.30 -16.39 4.62
CA ASN A 125 10.24 -16.70 5.56
C ASN A 125 10.70 -17.77 6.55
N ALA A 126 10.31 -17.59 7.82
CA ALA A 126 10.58 -18.55 8.88
C ALA A 126 9.33 -18.74 9.75
N ILE A 127 9.27 -19.88 10.41
CA ILE A 127 8.23 -20.20 11.39
C ILE A 127 8.85 -20.13 12.76
N ILE A 128 8.25 -19.36 13.67
CA ILE A 128 8.69 -19.29 15.06
C ILE A 128 7.94 -20.35 15.85
N VAL A 129 8.70 -21.19 16.56
CA VAL A 129 8.16 -22.21 17.47
C VAL A 129 8.82 -22.05 18.84
N ARG A 130 8.22 -22.65 19.86
CA ARG A 130 8.86 -22.74 21.17
C ARG A 130 10.14 -23.58 21.08
N LYS A 131 11.17 -23.17 21.79
CA LYS A 131 12.48 -23.85 21.78
C LYS A 131 12.40 -25.33 22.12
N ASP A 132 11.54 -25.70 23.07
CA ASP A 132 11.31 -27.07 23.48
C ASP A 132 10.55 -27.92 22.44
N GLN A 133 10.06 -27.30 21.35
CA GLN A 133 9.32 -27.98 20.29
C GLN A 133 10.01 -27.91 18.92
N GLU A 134 11.21 -27.39 18.83
CA GLU A 134 11.96 -27.26 17.59
C GLU A 134 12.11 -28.61 16.86
N SER A 135 12.43 -29.67 17.57
CA SER A 135 12.55 -31.03 17.00
C SER A 135 11.21 -31.59 16.49
N THR A 136 10.09 -31.20 17.14
CA THR A 136 8.75 -31.63 16.74
C THR A 136 8.32 -30.94 15.43
N TYR A 137 8.70 -29.71 15.23
CA TYR A 137 8.32 -28.89 14.08
C TYR A 137 9.49 -28.66 13.10
N SER A 138 10.20 -29.74 12.79
CA SER A 138 11.39 -29.70 11.91
C SER A 138 11.07 -29.64 10.40
N SER A 139 9.79 -29.78 10.01
CA SER A 139 9.33 -29.69 8.63
C SER A 139 7.95 -29.04 8.53
N LEU A 140 7.57 -28.57 7.35
CA LEU A 140 6.23 -28.00 7.10
C LEU A 140 5.11 -29.03 7.33
N ASP A 141 5.36 -30.30 7.04
CA ASP A 141 4.38 -31.37 7.26
C ASP A 141 3.98 -31.54 8.74
N ALA A 142 4.88 -31.21 9.66
CA ALA A 142 4.61 -31.28 11.10
C ALA A 142 3.54 -30.26 11.55
N PHE A 143 3.23 -29.26 10.74
CA PHE A 143 2.20 -28.26 11.04
C PHE A 143 0.81 -28.64 10.51
N LYS A 144 0.66 -29.71 9.73
CA LYS A 144 -0.64 -30.14 9.22
C LYS A 144 -1.65 -30.37 10.35
N GLY A 145 -2.79 -29.69 10.27
CA GLY A 145 -3.83 -29.74 11.30
C GLY A 145 -3.50 -28.98 12.59
N LYS A 146 -2.41 -28.21 12.63
CA LYS A 146 -2.06 -27.36 13.78
C LYS A 146 -2.60 -25.95 13.62
N LYS A 147 -2.74 -25.25 14.74
CA LYS A 147 -3.10 -23.83 14.73
C LYS A 147 -1.83 -23.00 14.51
N VAL A 148 -1.83 -22.20 13.47
CA VAL A 148 -0.75 -21.27 13.12
C VAL A 148 -1.28 -19.85 13.18
N ALA A 149 -0.54 -18.93 13.82
CA ALA A 149 -0.85 -17.52 13.80
C ALA A 149 -0.09 -16.84 12.66
N VAL A 150 -0.79 -16.07 11.87
CA VAL A 150 -0.23 -15.29 10.74
C VAL A 150 -0.90 -13.93 10.68
N GLN A 151 -0.23 -12.95 10.09
CA GLN A 151 -0.83 -11.66 9.79
C GLN A 151 -1.73 -11.79 8.55
N LYS A 152 -2.92 -11.22 8.64
CA LYS A 152 -3.90 -11.23 7.55
C LYS A 152 -3.41 -10.42 6.34
N GLY A 153 -3.67 -10.93 5.14
CA GLY A 153 -3.29 -10.28 3.87
C GLY A 153 -1.84 -10.55 3.43
N THR A 154 -1.06 -11.32 4.21
CA THR A 154 0.32 -11.68 3.89
C THR A 154 0.40 -12.94 3.00
N ILE A 155 1.56 -13.17 2.41
CA ILE A 155 1.82 -14.42 1.66
C ILE A 155 1.87 -15.62 2.61
N GLU A 156 2.30 -15.44 3.84
CA GLU A 156 2.35 -16.44 4.90
C GLU A 156 0.95 -16.95 5.26
N GLU A 157 -0.09 -16.09 5.23
CA GLU A 157 -1.47 -16.52 5.39
C GLU A 157 -1.88 -17.51 4.30
N GLY A 158 -1.48 -17.26 3.06
CA GLY A 158 -1.72 -18.17 1.94
C GLY A 158 -0.99 -19.50 2.08
N LEU A 159 0.22 -19.50 2.64
CA LEU A 159 1.01 -20.70 2.91
C LEU A 159 0.41 -21.51 4.06
N ALA A 160 -0.07 -20.86 5.12
CA ALA A 160 -0.66 -21.54 6.29
C ALA A 160 -2.00 -22.22 5.99
N LYS A 161 -2.68 -21.88 4.90
CA LYS A 161 -3.96 -22.47 4.47
C LYS A 161 -3.80 -23.71 3.56
N LYS A 162 -2.59 -24.04 3.13
CA LYS A 162 -2.27 -25.22 2.29
C LYS A 162 -1.97 -26.45 3.16
#